data_a901b88929859bf56c30032f0a6cda1a
#
_entry.id   a901b88929859bf56c30032f0a6cda1a
#
_cell.length_a   1.000
_cell.length_b   1.000
_cell.length_c   1.000
_cell.angle_alpha   90.00
_cell.angle_beta   90.00
_cell.angle_gamma   90.00
#
_symmetry.space_group_name_H-M   'P 1'
#
loop_
_entity.id
_entity.type
_entity.pdbx_description
1 polymer ?
#
loop_
_entity_poly.entity_id
_entity_poly.type
_entity_poly.pdbx_seq_one_letter_code
_entity_poly.pdbx_strand_id
1 'polypeptide(L)'
;MSEYKYTTELYARFEECVSLIGEAFFTSKGKHAFPKIVLAINNRVSSCVVAFVQADALYDTGAKEKVQYLGINPYYLDRTVPEVLATLCHELCHVYENAYIHIPRGGYHDRQWAGLMQDCGLEPKFLNKSKTAVSHTIVEGGEFDKFVASFLERHGEDYFHICSYSRLLEVRPSAVQGGGGDGEPKADNADKPVRKYNRNKVKYTCPDCGAKVWGKAGLGIECTGCACQFEEEE
;
A
#
# COMPACT_ATOMS: atom_id res chain seq x y z
N MET A 1 -26.34 12.04 25.29
CA MET A 1 -25.16 11.17 25.11
C MET A 1 -24.63 11.41 23.71
N SER A 2 -23.44 11.98 23.53
CA SER A 2 -22.85 12.10 22.20
C SER A 2 -22.47 10.71 21.75
N GLU A 3 -23.09 10.22 20.71
CA GLU A 3 -22.82 8.93 20.14
C GLU A 3 -21.47 9.02 19.40
N TYR A 4 -20.48 8.23 19.80
CA TYR A 4 -19.18 8.15 19.14
C TYR A 4 -19.37 7.47 17.78
N LYS A 5 -19.46 8.25 16.70
CA LYS A 5 -19.72 7.75 15.34
C LYS A 5 -18.52 7.77 14.41
N TYR A 6 -17.39 8.37 14.81
CA TYR A 6 -16.25 8.60 13.92
C TYR A 6 -15.76 7.35 13.17
N THR A 7 -15.64 6.21 13.84
CA THR A 7 -15.19 4.98 13.18
C THR A 7 -16.20 4.53 12.14
N THR A 8 -17.47 4.45 12.50
CA THR A 8 -18.56 4.04 11.60
C THR A 8 -18.67 4.97 10.41
N GLU A 9 -18.61 6.28 10.62
CA GLU A 9 -18.70 7.28 9.56
C GLU A 9 -17.51 7.20 8.61
N LEU A 10 -16.28 7.07 9.13
CA LEU A 10 -15.09 6.96 8.31
C LEU A 10 -15.11 5.70 7.43
N TYR A 11 -15.46 4.56 8.01
CA TYR A 11 -15.57 3.32 7.24
C TYR A 11 -16.71 3.39 6.21
N ALA A 12 -17.88 3.95 6.57
CA ALA A 12 -18.97 4.13 5.63
C ALA A 12 -18.58 4.98 4.41
N ARG A 13 -17.80 6.05 4.61
CA ARG A 13 -17.28 6.88 3.52
C ARG A 13 -16.35 6.09 2.58
N PHE A 14 -15.45 5.26 3.13
CA PHE A 14 -14.60 4.42 2.31
C PHE A 14 -15.37 3.32 1.58
N GLU A 15 -16.34 2.69 2.24
CA GLU A 15 -17.22 1.70 1.61
C GLU A 15 -18.04 2.31 0.47
N GLU A 16 -18.55 3.53 0.66
CA GLU A 16 -19.24 4.28 -0.39
C GLU A 16 -18.30 4.57 -1.58
N CYS A 17 -17.08 5.07 -1.34
CA CYS A 17 -16.10 5.30 -2.39
C CYS A 17 -15.75 4.03 -3.17
N VAL A 18 -15.50 2.93 -2.46
CA VAL A 18 -15.20 1.62 -3.07
C VAL A 18 -16.37 1.14 -3.92
N SER A 19 -17.59 1.27 -3.42
CA SER A 19 -18.81 0.88 -4.15
C SER A 19 -18.99 1.72 -5.42
N LEU A 20 -18.86 3.04 -5.32
CA LEU A 20 -19.01 3.94 -6.45
C LEU A 20 -17.94 3.73 -7.52
N ILE A 21 -16.66 3.59 -7.13
CA ILE A 21 -15.57 3.30 -8.06
C ILE A 21 -15.76 1.90 -8.68
N GLY A 22 -16.10 0.90 -7.87
CA GLY A 22 -16.34 -0.47 -8.32
C GLY A 22 -17.46 -0.54 -9.36
N GLU A 23 -18.55 0.18 -9.14
CA GLU A 23 -19.66 0.27 -10.10
C GLU A 23 -19.26 1.04 -11.37
N ALA A 24 -18.66 2.23 -11.22
CA ALA A 24 -18.36 3.10 -12.36
C ALA A 24 -17.35 2.49 -13.34
N PHE A 25 -16.32 1.80 -12.83
CA PHE A 25 -15.17 1.41 -13.65
C PHE A 25 -15.02 -0.09 -13.90
N PHE A 26 -15.72 -0.93 -13.12
CA PHE A 26 -15.62 -2.37 -13.26
C PHE A 26 -16.97 -2.99 -13.61
N THR A 27 -17.97 -2.88 -12.76
CA THR A 27 -19.25 -3.57 -12.94
C THR A 27 -20.03 -3.04 -14.14
N SER A 28 -20.20 -1.72 -14.26
CA SER A 28 -20.98 -1.10 -15.35
C SER A 28 -20.38 -1.28 -16.74
N LYS A 29 -19.06 -1.55 -16.83
CA LYS A 29 -18.37 -1.79 -18.11
C LYS A 29 -18.46 -3.24 -18.59
N GLY A 30 -19.38 -4.03 -18.05
CA GLY A 30 -19.56 -5.44 -18.43
C GLY A 30 -18.44 -6.36 -17.95
N LYS A 31 -17.64 -5.89 -17.02
CA LYS A 31 -16.65 -6.69 -16.28
C LYS A 31 -17.36 -7.54 -15.22
N HIS A 32 -16.61 -8.40 -14.55
CA HIS A 32 -17.15 -9.20 -13.45
C HIS A 32 -17.66 -8.32 -12.30
N ALA A 33 -18.57 -8.85 -11.47
CA ALA A 33 -18.97 -8.20 -10.23
C ALA A 33 -17.73 -7.88 -9.38
N PHE A 34 -17.73 -6.69 -8.74
CA PHE A 34 -16.57 -6.29 -7.97
C PHE A 34 -16.37 -7.23 -6.77
N PRO A 35 -15.13 -7.70 -6.52
CA PRO A 35 -14.86 -8.67 -5.46
C PRO A 35 -15.16 -8.11 -4.07
N LYS A 36 -15.50 -9.00 -3.14
CA LYS A 36 -15.62 -8.62 -1.73
C LYS A 36 -14.26 -8.28 -1.14
N ILE A 37 -14.21 -7.21 -0.39
CA ILE A 37 -13.01 -6.74 0.33
C ILE A 37 -13.35 -6.43 1.78
N VAL A 38 -12.36 -6.52 2.65
CA VAL A 38 -12.39 -5.95 3.99
C VAL A 38 -11.48 -4.74 4.02
N LEU A 39 -12.06 -3.60 4.39
CA LEU A 39 -11.34 -2.34 4.57
C LEU A 39 -10.77 -2.24 5.98
N ALA A 40 -9.57 -1.71 6.13
CA ALA A 40 -9.03 -1.35 7.42
C ALA A 40 -8.17 -0.09 7.36
N ILE A 41 -8.32 0.75 8.37
CA ILE A 41 -7.40 1.85 8.63
C ILE A 41 -6.17 1.27 9.34
N ASN A 42 -5.01 1.34 8.72
CA ASN A 42 -3.79 0.73 9.23
C ASN A 42 -2.67 1.75 9.37
N ASN A 43 -2.36 2.14 10.61
CA ASN A 43 -1.30 3.10 10.94
C ASN A 43 0.08 2.43 11.19
N ARG A 44 0.18 1.12 11.05
CA ARG A 44 1.43 0.36 11.27
C ARG A 44 2.18 0.05 9.98
N VAL A 45 1.81 0.67 8.89
CA VAL A 45 2.51 0.54 7.61
C VAL A 45 3.66 1.54 7.51
N SER A 46 4.60 1.26 6.62
CA SER A 46 5.70 2.20 6.31
C SER A 46 5.14 3.57 5.95
N SER A 47 5.85 4.64 6.33
CA SER A 47 5.51 6.01 5.93
C SER A 47 5.57 6.26 4.41
N CYS A 48 6.01 5.27 3.63
CA CYS A 48 6.02 5.34 2.17
C CYS A 48 4.81 4.65 1.53
N VAL A 49 3.99 3.92 2.32
CA VAL A 49 2.82 3.19 1.82
C VAL A 49 1.58 4.04 2.05
N VAL A 50 0.86 4.34 0.99
CA VAL A 50 -0.39 5.13 1.02
C VAL A 50 -1.58 4.23 1.31
N ALA A 51 -1.67 3.13 0.59
CA ALA A 51 -2.62 2.05 0.77
C ALA A 51 -1.99 0.74 0.26
N PHE A 52 -2.61 -0.39 0.48
CA PHE A 52 -2.12 -1.68 -0.02
C PHE A 52 -3.23 -2.73 -0.04
N VAL A 53 -3.11 -3.67 -0.96
CA VAL A 53 -3.99 -4.84 -1.05
C VAL A 53 -3.23 -6.12 -0.71
N GLN A 54 -3.86 -6.98 0.07
CA GLN A 54 -3.42 -8.36 0.28
C GLN A 54 -4.44 -9.31 -0.34
N ALA A 55 -4.02 -10.03 -1.38
CA ALA A 55 -4.81 -11.09 -1.97
C ALA A 55 -4.99 -12.24 -0.97
N ASP A 56 -6.17 -12.85 -0.96
CA ASP A 56 -6.46 -14.07 -0.17
C ASP A 56 -6.14 -13.96 1.34
N ALA A 57 -6.14 -12.73 1.89
CA ALA A 57 -5.70 -12.47 3.25
C ALA A 57 -6.70 -12.98 4.31
N LEU A 58 -7.96 -13.04 3.96
CA LEU A 58 -9.06 -13.42 4.85
C LEU A 58 -9.91 -14.52 4.22
N TYR A 59 -10.69 -15.21 5.04
CA TYR A 59 -11.62 -16.24 4.61
C TYR A 59 -12.97 -16.04 5.26
N ASP A 60 -14.01 -15.86 4.46
CA ASP A 60 -15.39 -15.84 4.92
C ASP A 60 -15.87 -17.28 5.12
N THR A 61 -15.98 -17.71 6.37
CA THR A 61 -16.42 -19.07 6.70
C THR A 61 -17.90 -19.32 6.40
N GLY A 62 -18.72 -18.28 6.36
CA GLY A 62 -20.14 -18.38 6.00
C GLY A 62 -20.35 -18.55 4.50
N ALA A 63 -19.71 -17.69 3.69
CA ALA A 63 -19.76 -17.76 2.23
C ALA A 63 -18.79 -18.78 1.64
N LYS A 64 -17.85 -19.32 2.43
CA LYS A 64 -16.79 -20.25 2.02
C LYS A 64 -15.93 -19.72 0.89
N GLU A 65 -15.59 -18.44 0.96
CA GLU A 65 -14.79 -17.75 -0.06
C GLU A 65 -13.63 -16.97 0.55
N LYS A 66 -12.59 -16.75 -0.24
CA LYS A 66 -11.48 -15.87 0.11
C LYS A 66 -11.88 -14.42 -0.07
N VAL A 67 -11.45 -13.57 0.85
CA VAL A 67 -11.73 -12.14 0.85
C VAL A 67 -10.42 -11.38 0.86
N GLN A 68 -10.30 -10.38 0.03
CA GLN A 68 -9.13 -9.55 -0.05
C GLN A 68 -9.15 -8.48 1.06
N TYR A 69 -7.98 -8.05 1.49
CA TYR A 69 -7.83 -7.02 2.50
C TYR A 69 -7.25 -5.76 1.86
N LEU A 70 -7.92 -4.63 2.07
CA LEU A 70 -7.47 -3.31 1.65
C LEU A 70 -7.13 -2.48 2.89
N GLY A 71 -5.84 -2.22 3.08
CA GLY A 71 -5.32 -1.38 4.15
C GLY A 71 -5.12 0.06 3.67
N ILE A 72 -5.63 1.03 4.44
CA ILE A 72 -5.51 2.46 4.16
C ILE A 72 -4.67 3.10 5.24
N ASN A 73 -3.62 3.83 4.85
CA ASN A 73 -2.76 4.53 5.78
C ASN A 73 -3.35 5.92 6.10
N PRO A 74 -3.80 6.16 7.34
CA PRO A 74 -4.43 7.43 7.72
C PRO A 74 -3.49 8.64 7.63
N TYR A 75 -2.18 8.40 7.54
CA TYR A 75 -1.18 9.47 7.35
C TYR A 75 -1.40 10.25 6.05
N TYR A 76 -2.02 9.64 5.04
CA TYR A 76 -2.24 10.24 3.72
C TYR A 76 -3.69 10.68 3.46
N LEU A 77 -4.53 10.75 4.49
CA LEU A 77 -5.92 11.20 4.35
C LEU A 77 -6.06 12.74 4.40
N ASP A 78 -4.97 13.47 4.57
CA ASP A 78 -4.90 14.93 4.46
C ASP A 78 -4.76 15.43 3.01
N ARG A 79 -4.71 14.50 2.05
CA ARG A 79 -4.68 14.82 0.62
C ARG A 79 -6.06 15.26 0.13
N THR A 80 -6.09 15.83 -1.07
CA THR A 80 -7.37 16.21 -1.72
C THR A 80 -8.24 15.00 -1.98
N VAL A 81 -9.55 15.19 -2.03
CA VAL A 81 -10.52 14.12 -2.36
C VAL A 81 -10.16 13.42 -3.68
N PRO A 82 -9.83 14.14 -4.79
CA PRO A 82 -9.38 13.49 -6.02
C PRO A 82 -8.19 12.54 -5.84
N GLU A 83 -7.17 12.95 -5.06
CA GLU A 83 -5.98 12.11 -4.81
C GLU A 83 -6.30 10.87 -3.99
N VAL A 84 -7.18 10.98 -2.99
CA VAL A 84 -7.63 9.83 -2.21
C VAL A 84 -8.45 8.87 -3.07
N LEU A 85 -9.39 9.37 -3.88
CA LEU A 85 -10.17 8.56 -4.81
C LEU A 85 -9.29 7.86 -5.85
N ALA A 86 -8.30 8.56 -6.41
CA ALA A 86 -7.36 7.97 -7.36
C ALA A 86 -6.50 6.86 -6.72
N THR A 87 -6.10 7.04 -5.46
CA THR A 87 -5.42 5.97 -4.70
C THR A 87 -6.33 4.77 -4.46
N LEU A 88 -7.58 5.00 -4.07
CA LEU A 88 -8.53 3.90 -3.92
C LEU A 88 -8.73 3.15 -5.25
N CYS A 89 -8.88 3.86 -6.36
CA CYS A 89 -9.00 3.25 -7.68
C CYS A 89 -7.77 2.41 -8.05
N HIS A 90 -6.56 2.90 -7.74
CA HIS A 90 -5.30 2.16 -7.89
C HIS A 90 -5.36 0.80 -7.15
N GLU A 91 -5.74 0.82 -5.88
CA GLU A 91 -5.85 -0.39 -5.07
C GLU A 91 -6.97 -1.31 -5.57
N LEU A 92 -8.08 -0.75 -6.03
CA LEU A 92 -9.18 -1.54 -6.60
C LEU A 92 -8.80 -2.20 -7.92
N CYS A 93 -7.86 -1.63 -8.70
CA CYS A 93 -7.26 -2.32 -9.84
C CYS A 93 -6.50 -3.57 -9.41
N HIS A 94 -5.73 -3.53 -8.30
CA HIS A 94 -5.09 -4.71 -7.72
C HIS A 94 -6.10 -5.74 -7.23
N VAL A 95 -7.17 -5.28 -6.56
CA VAL A 95 -8.26 -6.18 -6.11
C VAL A 95 -8.86 -6.93 -7.29
N TYR A 96 -9.15 -6.22 -8.37
CA TYR A 96 -9.75 -6.81 -9.57
C TYR A 96 -8.78 -7.77 -10.28
N GLU A 97 -7.52 -7.37 -10.43
CA GLU A 97 -6.46 -8.19 -11.02
C GLU A 97 -6.27 -9.49 -10.25
N ASN A 98 -6.15 -9.42 -8.91
CA ASN A 98 -5.99 -10.58 -8.03
C ASN A 98 -7.15 -11.57 -8.13
N ALA A 99 -8.38 -11.09 -8.35
CA ALA A 99 -9.57 -11.93 -8.38
C ALA A 99 -9.81 -12.58 -9.73
N TYR A 100 -9.52 -11.89 -10.84
CA TYR A 100 -10.00 -12.28 -12.17
C TYR A 100 -8.92 -12.45 -13.22
N ILE A 101 -7.69 -12.04 -12.94
CA ILE A 101 -6.61 -12.12 -13.90
C ILE A 101 -5.51 -13.03 -13.34
N HIS A 102 -4.77 -12.56 -12.37
CA HIS A 102 -3.74 -13.32 -11.63
C HIS A 102 -3.28 -12.53 -10.41
N ILE A 103 -2.61 -13.20 -9.48
CA ILE A 103 -1.97 -12.54 -8.34
C ILE A 103 -0.52 -12.25 -8.72
N PRO A 104 -0.13 -10.97 -8.93
CA PRO A 104 1.24 -10.63 -9.26
C PRO A 104 2.19 -10.87 -8.08
N ARG A 105 3.48 -10.83 -8.35
CA ARG A 105 4.48 -10.81 -7.28
C ARG A 105 4.25 -9.57 -6.41
N GLY A 106 4.33 -9.71 -5.08
CA GLY A 106 4.03 -8.64 -4.14
C GLY A 106 4.69 -7.30 -4.48
N GLY A 107 3.89 -6.24 -4.50
CA GLY A 107 4.29 -4.89 -4.86
C GLY A 107 4.67 -4.68 -6.33
N TYR A 108 4.37 -5.62 -7.23
CA TYR A 108 4.68 -5.49 -8.65
C TYR A 108 3.46 -5.02 -9.44
N HIS A 109 3.64 -3.96 -10.25
CA HIS A 109 2.63 -3.42 -11.14
C HIS A 109 2.97 -3.83 -12.57
N ASP A 110 2.22 -4.75 -13.11
CA ASP A 110 2.47 -5.25 -14.45
C ASP A 110 1.68 -4.50 -15.54
N ARG A 111 1.72 -5.05 -16.75
CA ARG A 111 1.03 -4.44 -17.88
C ARG A 111 -0.49 -4.57 -17.76
N GLN A 112 -1.00 -5.63 -17.14
CA GLN A 112 -2.43 -5.86 -17.01
C GLN A 112 -3.02 -4.91 -15.99
N TRP A 113 -2.36 -4.75 -14.83
CA TRP A 113 -2.71 -3.73 -13.86
C TRP A 113 -2.68 -2.31 -14.47
N ALA A 114 -1.61 -1.98 -15.23
CA ALA A 114 -1.50 -0.68 -15.88
C ALA A 114 -2.64 -0.44 -16.88
N GLY A 115 -3.05 -1.47 -17.61
CA GLY A 115 -4.22 -1.41 -18.50
C GLY A 115 -5.51 -1.13 -17.74
N LEU A 116 -5.72 -1.75 -16.58
CA LEU A 116 -6.89 -1.48 -15.73
C LEU A 116 -6.91 -0.02 -15.26
N MET A 117 -5.75 0.53 -14.86
CA MET A 117 -5.63 1.94 -14.48
C MET A 117 -6.03 2.87 -15.64
N GLN A 118 -5.50 2.61 -16.84
CA GLN A 118 -5.82 3.41 -18.03
C GLN A 118 -7.29 3.28 -18.42
N ASP A 119 -7.90 2.10 -18.31
CA ASP A 119 -9.33 1.89 -18.51
C ASP A 119 -10.20 2.71 -17.54
N CYS A 120 -9.69 2.97 -16.34
CA CYS A 120 -10.33 3.85 -15.36
C CYS A 120 -10.13 5.34 -15.66
N GLY A 121 -9.19 5.72 -16.53
CA GLY A 121 -8.83 7.11 -16.81
C GLY A 121 -7.71 7.64 -15.90
N LEU A 122 -6.89 6.74 -15.38
CA LEU A 122 -5.68 7.04 -14.61
C LEU A 122 -4.44 6.62 -15.39
N GLU A 123 -3.48 7.53 -15.56
CA GLU A 123 -2.23 7.23 -16.27
C GLU A 123 -1.13 6.84 -15.26
N PRO A 124 -0.69 5.57 -15.24
CA PRO A 124 0.35 5.12 -14.33
C PRO A 124 1.74 5.55 -14.80
N LYS A 125 2.57 6.01 -13.86
CA LYS A 125 3.95 6.41 -14.07
C LYS A 125 4.87 5.56 -13.21
N PHE A 126 5.63 4.67 -13.84
CA PHE A 126 6.60 3.82 -13.15
C PHE A 126 7.83 4.65 -12.72
N LEU A 127 8.14 4.62 -11.43
CA LEU A 127 9.20 5.42 -10.81
C LEU A 127 10.51 4.63 -10.69
N ASN A 128 10.46 3.30 -10.85
CA ASN A 128 11.64 2.44 -10.83
C ASN A 128 11.55 1.33 -11.88
N LYS A 129 12.71 0.75 -12.21
CA LYS A 129 12.82 -0.34 -13.19
C LYS A 129 12.16 -1.64 -12.70
N SER A 130 12.05 -1.83 -11.41
CA SER A 130 11.39 -3.01 -10.80
C SER A 130 9.87 -2.93 -10.82
N LYS A 131 9.29 -1.80 -11.24
CA LYS A 131 7.84 -1.55 -11.27
C LYS A 131 7.14 -1.79 -9.93
N THR A 132 7.85 -1.57 -8.84
CA THR A 132 7.32 -1.67 -7.47
C THR A 132 7.01 -0.31 -6.87
N ALA A 133 7.41 0.78 -7.52
CA ALA A 133 7.06 2.14 -7.17
C ALA A 133 6.38 2.81 -8.37
N VAL A 134 5.14 3.21 -8.17
CA VAL A 134 4.29 3.82 -9.19
C VAL A 134 3.61 5.05 -8.63
N SER A 135 3.58 6.13 -9.40
CA SER A 135 2.63 7.21 -9.23
C SER A 135 1.61 7.17 -10.36
N HIS A 136 0.57 7.94 -10.25
CA HIS A 136 -0.44 8.05 -11.30
C HIS A 136 -0.96 9.48 -11.39
N THR A 137 -1.51 9.82 -12.54
CA THR A 137 -2.17 11.10 -12.77
C THR A 137 -3.59 10.87 -13.31
N ILE A 138 -4.52 11.74 -12.93
CA ILE A 138 -5.88 11.74 -13.49
C ILE A 138 -5.77 12.33 -14.90
N VAL A 139 -6.32 11.64 -15.89
CA VAL A 139 -6.36 12.13 -17.27
C VAL A 139 -7.40 13.22 -17.36
N GLU A 140 -6.97 14.44 -17.69
CA GLU A 140 -7.83 15.61 -17.80
C GLU A 140 -8.96 15.38 -18.83
N GLY A 141 -10.20 15.68 -18.47
CA GLY A 141 -11.39 15.43 -19.29
C GLY A 141 -11.74 13.95 -19.46
N GLY A 142 -10.96 13.03 -18.87
CA GLY A 142 -11.19 11.59 -18.90
C GLY A 142 -12.37 11.14 -18.05
N GLU A 143 -12.63 9.84 -18.02
CA GLU A 143 -13.76 9.28 -17.26
C GLU A 143 -13.58 9.42 -15.76
N PHE A 144 -12.36 9.24 -15.26
CA PHE A 144 -12.09 9.42 -13.83
C PHE A 144 -12.23 10.88 -13.40
N ASP A 145 -11.78 11.81 -14.24
CA ASP A 145 -11.92 13.24 -13.97
C ASP A 145 -13.39 13.65 -13.87
N LYS A 146 -14.25 13.17 -14.79
CA LYS A 146 -15.70 13.37 -14.73
C LYS A 146 -16.34 12.72 -13.51
N PHE A 147 -15.90 11.53 -13.13
CA PHE A 147 -16.33 10.85 -11.92
C PHE A 147 -16.00 11.68 -10.68
N VAL A 148 -14.76 12.17 -10.57
CA VAL A 148 -14.32 13.04 -9.48
C VAL A 148 -15.14 14.33 -9.43
N ALA A 149 -15.38 15.00 -10.57
CA ALA A 149 -16.19 16.21 -10.62
C ALA A 149 -17.61 15.97 -10.08
N SER A 150 -18.26 14.89 -10.52
CA SER A 150 -19.58 14.50 -10.03
C SER A 150 -19.59 14.12 -8.55
N PHE A 151 -18.51 13.48 -8.08
CA PHE A 151 -18.35 13.13 -6.67
C PHE A 151 -18.22 14.39 -5.80
N LEU A 152 -17.38 15.35 -6.22
CA LEU A 152 -17.19 16.61 -5.51
C LEU A 152 -18.46 17.47 -5.48
N GLU A 153 -19.23 17.50 -6.57
CA GLU A 153 -20.53 18.19 -6.61
C GLU A 153 -21.50 17.62 -5.57
N ARG A 154 -21.49 16.31 -5.36
CA ARG A 154 -22.41 15.64 -4.42
C ARG A 154 -21.94 15.71 -2.97
N HIS A 155 -20.64 15.56 -2.71
CA HIS A 155 -20.09 15.33 -1.38
C HIS A 155 -19.22 16.46 -0.84
N GLY A 156 -18.72 17.35 -1.70
CA GLY A 156 -17.83 18.45 -1.33
C GLY A 156 -16.36 18.03 -1.17
N GLU A 157 -15.50 19.06 -1.03
CA GLU A 157 -14.05 18.88 -0.91
C GLU A 157 -13.60 18.35 0.47
N ASP A 158 -14.42 18.55 1.50
CA ASP A 158 -14.14 18.13 2.88
C ASP A 158 -14.64 16.70 3.19
N TYR A 159 -14.86 15.88 2.18
CA TYR A 159 -15.41 14.53 2.36
C TYR A 159 -14.56 13.67 3.30
N PHE A 160 -13.22 13.74 3.18
CA PHE A 160 -12.28 13.08 4.09
C PHE A 160 -11.71 14.07 5.11
N HIS A 161 -12.47 14.40 6.14
CA HIS A 161 -12.10 15.38 7.16
C HIS A 161 -11.29 14.80 8.34
N ILE A 162 -11.04 13.49 8.35
CA ILE A 162 -10.26 12.80 9.39
C ILE A 162 -8.91 12.39 8.80
N CYS A 163 -7.84 12.91 9.37
CA CYS A 163 -6.47 12.58 8.98
C CYS A 163 -5.59 12.27 10.19
N SER A 164 -4.36 11.86 9.94
CA SER A 164 -3.38 11.62 11.01
C SER A 164 -2.93 12.94 11.66
N TYR A 165 -3.05 13.03 12.98
CA TYR A 165 -2.59 14.19 13.74
C TYR A 165 -1.09 14.45 13.58
N SER A 166 -0.25 13.40 13.43
CA SER A 166 1.18 13.54 13.20
C SER A 166 1.48 14.24 11.87
N ARG A 167 0.59 14.12 10.88
CA ARG A 167 0.70 14.84 9.61
C ARG A 167 0.46 16.33 9.77
N LEU A 168 -0.54 16.70 10.57
CA LEU A 168 -0.84 18.11 10.87
C LEU A 168 0.32 18.82 11.59
N LEU A 169 1.11 18.06 12.37
CA LEU A 169 2.30 18.59 13.05
C LEU A 169 3.56 18.49 12.20
N GLU A 170 3.47 18.06 10.92
CA GLU A 170 4.61 17.73 10.05
C GLU A 170 5.58 16.71 10.66
N VAL A 171 5.16 16.00 11.70
CA VAL A 171 5.93 14.97 12.38
C VAL A 171 5.62 13.62 11.74
N ARG A 172 6.57 13.06 11.03
CA ARG A 172 6.41 11.69 10.46
C ARG A 172 6.48 10.66 11.58
N PRO A 173 5.52 9.72 11.67
CA PRO A 173 5.66 8.59 12.56
C PRO A 173 6.89 7.76 12.18
N SER A 174 7.65 7.32 13.18
CA SER A 174 8.78 6.40 12.97
C SER A 174 8.27 5.11 12.34
N ALA A 175 8.83 4.74 11.19
CA ALA A 175 8.43 3.56 10.46
C ALA A 175 8.65 2.30 11.31
N VAL A 176 7.57 1.57 11.59
CA VAL A 176 7.68 0.19 12.06
C VAL A 176 7.98 -0.67 10.82
N GLN A 177 9.12 -1.34 10.82
CA GLN A 177 9.55 -2.19 9.71
C GLN A 177 8.57 -3.35 9.50
N GLY A 178 7.82 -3.29 8.42
CA GLY A 178 7.00 -4.38 7.89
C GLY A 178 6.99 -4.29 6.37
N GLY A 179 7.42 -5.34 5.70
CA GLY A 179 7.79 -5.34 4.30
C GLY A 179 6.64 -5.13 3.32
N GLY A 180 6.99 -4.54 2.20
CA GLY A 180 6.29 -4.57 0.92
C GLY A 180 5.11 -3.61 0.82
N GLY A 181 5.30 -2.48 0.20
CA GLY A 181 4.24 -1.55 -0.13
C GLY A 181 4.74 -0.42 -1.02
N ASP A 182 3.91 -0.03 -1.92
CA ASP A 182 4.16 0.96 -2.94
C ASP A 182 4.32 2.35 -2.32
N GLY A 183 5.48 2.94 -2.46
CA GLY A 183 5.78 4.27 -1.93
C GLY A 183 6.01 5.26 -3.05
N GLU A 184 5.26 6.36 -3.05
CA GLU A 184 5.58 7.51 -3.88
C GLU A 184 6.87 8.19 -3.37
N PRO A 185 7.88 8.43 -4.25
CA PRO A 185 9.00 9.29 -3.88
C PRO A 185 8.56 10.75 -3.90
N LYS A 186 8.68 11.45 -2.78
CA LYS A 186 8.55 12.91 -2.76
C LYS A 186 9.63 13.54 -3.61
N ALA A 187 9.21 14.39 -4.55
CA ALA A 187 10.09 15.36 -5.17
C ALA A 187 10.56 16.37 -4.11
N ASP A 188 11.87 16.66 -4.16
CA ASP A 188 12.59 17.77 -3.57
C ASP A 188 12.62 17.94 -2.04
N ASN A 189 13.70 17.41 -1.45
CA ASN A 189 14.55 18.15 -0.52
C ASN A 189 15.99 17.67 -0.67
N ALA A 190 16.69 18.29 -1.61
CA ALA A 190 18.14 18.31 -1.64
C ALA A 190 18.59 19.08 -0.40
N ASP A 191 19.17 18.41 0.54
CA ASP A 191 20.00 18.85 1.65
C ASP A 191 19.53 18.37 3.04
N LYS A 192 19.45 17.04 3.23
CA LYS A 192 19.61 16.45 4.54
C LYS A 192 20.51 15.22 4.38
N PRO A 193 21.48 15.02 5.31
CA PRO A 193 22.41 13.93 5.18
C PRO A 193 21.63 12.62 5.15
N VAL A 194 21.80 11.87 4.08
CA VAL A 194 21.33 10.49 3.94
C VAL A 194 21.83 9.75 5.18
N ARG A 195 20.95 9.44 6.12
CA ARG A 195 21.27 8.47 7.17
C ARG A 195 21.60 7.19 6.47
N LYS A 196 22.88 6.92 6.32
CA LYS A 196 23.37 5.61 5.89
C LYS A 196 22.69 4.60 6.82
N TYR A 197 21.84 3.77 6.26
CA TYR A 197 21.33 2.59 6.93
C TYR A 197 22.57 1.79 7.28
N ASN A 198 22.96 1.87 8.54
CA ASN A 198 24.03 1.06 9.08
C ASN A 198 23.51 -0.37 9.01
N ARG A 199 23.88 -1.11 7.97
CA ARG A 199 23.71 -2.55 7.89
C ARG A 199 24.67 -3.18 8.90
N ASN A 200 24.37 -3.02 10.18
CA ASN A 200 25.16 -3.59 11.27
C ASN A 200 25.00 -5.12 11.34
N LYS A 201 24.79 -5.76 10.22
CA LYS A 201 24.84 -7.22 10.13
C LYS A 201 26.11 -7.60 9.40
N VAL A 202 27.03 -8.22 10.14
CA VAL A 202 28.21 -8.85 9.60
C VAL A 202 27.95 -10.33 9.39
N LYS A 203 28.68 -10.91 8.49
CA LYS A 203 28.61 -12.32 8.16
C LYS A 203 29.59 -13.09 9.06
N TYR A 204 29.13 -14.18 9.58
CA TYR A 204 29.94 -15.12 10.35
C TYR A 204 29.99 -16.44 9.60
N THR A 205 31.18 -17.02 9.46
CA THR A 205 31.38 -18.30 8.77
C THR A 205 32.01 -19.29 9.73
N CYS A 206 31.48 -20.50 9.80
CA CYS A 206 32.10 -21.58 10.54
C CYS A 206 33.35 -22.04 9.80
N PRO A 207 34.56 -22.03 10.43
CA PRO A 207 35.80 -22.42 9.76
C PRO A 207 35.86 -23.91 9.38
N ASP A 208 35.10 -24.77 10.08
CA ASP A 208 35.14 -26.20 9.82
C ASP A 208 34.12 -26.65 8.77
N CYS A 209 32.84 -26.25 8.90
CA CYS A 209 31.78 -26.71 8.00
C CYS A 209 31.31 -25.69 6.97
N GLY A 210 31.81 -24.45 7.05
CA GLY A 210 31.40 -23.37 6.14
C GLY A 210 29.94 -22.86 6.32
N ALA A 211 29.27 -23.25 7.39
CA ALA A 211 27.93 -22.70 7.70
C ALA A 211 28.01 -21.18 7.89
N LYS A 212 26.98 -20.47 7.44
CA LYS A 212 26.97 -19.01 7.44
C LYS A 212 25.78 -18.48 8.19
N VAL A 213 26.02 -17.48 9.07
CA VAL A 213 24.97 -16.74 9.80
C VAL A 213 25.26 -15.25 9.73
N TRP A 214 24.22 -14.43 9.92
CA TRP A 214 24.34 -12.96 9.91
C TRP A 214 23.86 -12.40 11.24
N GLY A 215 24.69 -11.61 11.89
CA GLY A 215 24.42 -11.03 13.20
C GLY A 215 24.97 -9.59 13.32
N LYS A 216 24.86 -9.02 14.52
CA LYS A 216 25.59 -7.78 14.83
C LYS A 216 27.07 -8.07 14.94
N ALA A 217 27.92 -7.08 14.70
CA ALA A 217 29.35 -7.17 14.92
C ALA A 217 29.67 -7.53 16.37
N GLY A 218 30.70 -8.34 16.58
CA GLY A 218 31.20 -8.73 17.90
C GLY A 218 30.38 -9.80 18.63
N LEU A 219 29.53 -10.57 17.92
CA LEU A 219 28.83 -11.71 18.52
C LEU A 219 29.71 -12.95 18.64
N GLY A 220 29.79 -13.52 19.84
CA GLY A 220 30.35 -14.87 20.04
C GLY A 220 29.30 -15.92 19.63
N ILE A 221 29.48 -16.54 18.46
CA ILE A 221 28.54 -17.55 17.93
C ILE A 221 29.29 -18.87 17.83
N GLU A 222 28.74 -19.95 18.39
CA GLU A 222 29.32 -21.28 18.34
C GLU A 222 28.56 -22.18 17.36
N CYS A 223 29.29 -22.93 16.55
CA CYS A 223 28.73 -23.95 15.68
C CYS A 223 28.51 -25.23 16.48
N THR A 224 27.29 -25.56 16.81
CA THR A 224 26.94 -26.75 17.60
C THR A 224 27.28 -28.07 16.90
N GLY A 225 27.39 -28.05 15.57
CA GLY A 225 27.78 -29.23 14.79
C GLY A 225 29.31 -29.51 14.79
N CYS A 226 30.13 -28.47 14.94
CA CYS A 226 31.59 -28.56 14.88
C CYS A 226 32.27 -28.21 16.21
N ALA A 227 31.52 -27.72 17.19
CA ALA A 227 32.00 -27.23 18.48
C ALA A 227 33.11 -26.15 18.36
N CYS A 228 33.03 -25.30 17.32
CA CYS A 228 34.00 -24.22 17.09
C CYS A 228 33.29 -22.86 16.99
N GLN A 229 34.03 -21.79 17.23
CA GLN A 229 33.53 -20.43 17.09
C GLN A 229 33.43 -20.04 15.63
N PHE A 230 32.34 -19.32 15.28
CA PHE A 230 32.21 -18.69 13.98
C PHE A 230 33.20 -17.52 13.85
N GLU A 231 33.80 -17.37 12.68
CA GLU A 231 34.68 -16.25 12.34
C GLU A 231 33.83 -15.12 11.69
N GLU A 232 34.05 -13.89 12.16
CA GLU A 232 33.44 -12.70 11.61
C GLU A 232 34.15 -12.31 10.31
N GLU A 233 33.39 -12.15 9.22
CA GLU A 233 33.93 -11.66 7.94
C GLU A 233 33.68 -10.11 7.88
N GLU A 234 34.75 -9.33 7.61
CA GLU A 234 34.70 -7.88 7.42
C GLU A 234 33.92 -7.44 6.14
#